data_0b424f973080c6d8446e026c2a7c6b75
#
_entry.id   0b424f973080c6d8446e026c2a7c6b75
#
_cell.length_a   1.000
_cell.length_b   1.000
_cell.length_c   1.000
_cell.angle_alpha   90.00
_cell.angle_beta   90.00
_cell.angle_gamma   90.00
#
_symmetry.space_group_name_H-M   'P 1'
#
loop_
_entity.id
_entity.type
_entity.pdbx_description
1 polymer ?
#
loop_
_entity_poly.entity_id
_entity_poly.type
_entity_poly.pdbx_seq_one_letter_code
_entity_poly.pdbx_strand_id
1 'polypeptide(L)'
;MKKNIISDAVSIPLPHREGLGVGLLPVGLLSHFYEGKIEAGCDEAGRGCLAGSVYAAAVILPPDYQNDLLNDSKQLSEKRRYELREIIQRDAVAWAVGVVTPDEIDRINILNASILAMHRALDQLTVRPEAIIVDGNRFKPWGETLYTTIVKGDGKYLSIAAASILAKTYRDDYMNQLAEEYPQYDWLSNKGYPTKKHRDAIRQYGVTPYHRRSFNLFGDTQLSLDF
;
A
#
# COMPACT_ATOMS: atom_id res chain seq x y z
N MET A 1 9.56 15.93 -41.06
CA MET A 1 8.19 15.77 -40.54
C MET A 1 8.19 14.53 -39.63
N LYS A 2 8.26 14.73 -38.31
CA LYS A 2 8.12 13.65 -37.31
C LYS A 2 6.71 13.73 -36.73
N LYS A 3 5.90 12.70 -36.95
CA LYS A 3 4.57 12.57 -36.37
C LYS A 3 4.72 12.13 -34.92
N ASN A 4 4.27 12.96 -33.99
CA ASN A 4 4.05 12.60 -32.61
C ASN A 4 2.84 11.65 -32.56
N ILE A 5 3.05 10.42 -32.13
CA ILE A 5 2.00 9.49 -31.75
C ILE A 5 1.75 9.71 -30.25
N ILE A 6 0.69 10.44 -29.94
CA ILE A 6 0.15 10.54 -28.59
C ILE A 6 -0.63 9.23 -28.37
N SER A 7 -0.15 8.39 -27.45
CA SER A 7 -0.90 7.21 -27.01
C SER A 7 -2.08 7.66 -26.16
N ASP A 8 -3.27 7.61 -26.72
CA ASP A 8 -4.51 7.81 -26.01
C ASP A 8 -4.68 6.70 -24.96
N ALA A 9 -4.55 7.09 -23.71
CA ALA A 9 -4.98 6.26 -22.60
C ALA A 9 -6.50 6.07 -22.72
N VAL A 10 -6.93 4.88 -23.07
CA VAL A 10 -8.34 4.51 -23.11
C VAL A 10 -8.90 4.62 -21.70
N SER A 11 -9.56 5.71 -21.41
CA SER A 11 -10.39 5.88 -20.23
C SER A 11 -11.64 5.02 -20.41
N ILE A 12 -11.68 3.85 -19.77
CA ILE A 12 -12.89 3.03 -19.72
C ILE A 12 -13.87 3.74 -18.79
N PRO A 13 -15.08 4.12 -19.26
CA PRO A 13 -16.09 4.72 -18.41
C PRO A 13 -16.48 3.74 -17.30
N LEU A 14 -16.67 4.26 -16.11
CA LEU A 14 -17.29 3.51 -15.00
C LEU A 14 -18.63 2.96 -15.49
N PRO A 15 -18.98 1.70 -15.20
CA PRO A 15 -20.28 1.16 -15.56
C PRO A 15 -21.36 2.00 -14.88
N HIS A 16 -22.22 2.65 -15.68
CA HIS A 16 -23.42 3.32 -15.20
C HIS A 16 -24.34 2.26 -14.59
N ARG A 17 -24.52 2.30 -13.27
CA ARG A 17 -25.65 1.63 -12.61
C ARG A 17 -26.92 2.43 -12.94
N GLU A 18 -27.65 2.00 -13.96
CA GLU A 18 -29.02 2.42 -14.17
C GLU A 18 -29.90 1.81 -13.06
N GLY A 19 -30.70 2.67 -12.50
CA GLY A 19 -31.68 2.55 -11.45
C GLY A 19 -32.27 1.16 -11.16
N LEU A 20 -31.97 0.68 -9.98
CA LEU A 20 -32.86 -0.19 -9.21
C LEU A 20 -32.96 0.40 -7.79
N GLY A 21 -34.16 0.39 -7.30
CA GLY A 21 -34.73 1.05 -6.14
C GLY A 21 -33.86 1.17 -4.91
N VAL A 22 -34.28 2.07 -4.00
CA VAL A 22 -33.69 2.36 -2.68
C VAL A 22 -33.39 1.05 -1.93
N GLY A 23 -32.26 0.43 -2.28
CA GLY A 23 -31.69 -0.72 -1.60
C GLY A 23 -30.64 -0.23 -0.62
N LEU A 24 -30.73 -0.66 0.63
CA LEU A 24 -29.70 -0.46 1.65
C LEU A 24 -28.32 -0.62 1.03
N LEU A 25 -27.45 0.38 1.23
CA LEU A 25 -26.03 0.26 0.90
C LEU A 25 -25.50 -1.01 1.59
N PRO A 26 -24.68 -1.84 0.91
CA PRO A 26 -24.13 -3.02 1.55
C PRO A 26 -23.37 -2.61 2.80
N VAL A 27 -23.67 -3.23 3.93
CA VAL A 27 -23.09 -2.93 5.26
C VAL A 27 -21.62 -3.39 5.35
N GLY A 28 -21.03 -3.97 4.28
CA GLY A 28 -19.68 -4.51 4.23
C GLY A 28 -18.90 -4.09 2.98
N LEU A 29 -17.63 -4.49 2.95
CA LEU A 29 -16.77 -4.30 1.79
C LEU A 29 -17.22 -5.19 0.62
N LEU A 30 -17.01 -4.71 -0.60
CA LEU A 30 -17.31 -5.47 -1.82
C LEU A 30 -16.29 -6.59 -2.03
N SER A 31 -16.73 -7.74 -2.51
CA SER A 31 -15.88 -8.89 -2.76
C SER A 31 -14.97 -8.69 -3.97
N HIS A 32 -15.44 -8.02 -5.02
CA HIS A 32 -14.70 -7.80 -6.27
C HIS A 32 -15.15 -6.53 -7.00
N PHE A 33 -14.30 -6.02 -7.87
CA PHE A 33 -14.58 -4.96 -8.84
C PHE A 33 -14.83 -5.55 -10.24
N TYR A 34 -14.00 -6.51 -10.66
CA TYR A 34 -14.10 -7.22 -11.94
C TYR A 34 -14.81 -8.56 -11.74
N GLU A 35 -16.11 -8.57 -12.02
CA GLU A 35 -16.92 -9.78 -11.89
C GLU A 35 -16.41 -10.92 -12.80
N GLY A 36 -16.34 -12.14 -12.25
CA GLY A 36 -15.93 -13.33 -12.97
C GLY A 36 -14.44 -13.43 -13.32
N LYS A 37 -13.58 -12.54 -12.77
CA LYS A 37 -12.13 -12.58 -12.98
C LYS A 37 -11.39 -12.97 -11.70
N ILE A 38 -10.21 -13.61 -11.89
CA ILE A 38 -9.23 -13.76 -10.82
C ILE A 38 -8.65 -12.37 -10.55
N GLU A 39 -9.11 -11.72 -9.48
CA GLU A 39 -8.76 -10.34 -9.13
C GLU A 39 -7.80 -10.28 -7.95
N ALA A 40 -6.71 -9.51 -8.10
CA ALA A 40 -5.81 -9.19 -7.01
C ALA A 40 -6.06 -7.77 -6.49
N GLY A 41 -6.19 -7.59 -5.18
CA GLY A 41 -6.16 -6.29 -4.51
C GLY A 41 -4.75 -5.94 -4.06
N CYS A 42 -4.32 -4.69 -4.25
CA CYS A 42 -3.01 -4.20 -3.85
C CYS A 42 -3.11 -2.94 -2.98
N ASP A 43 -2.27 -2.87 -1.96
CA ASP A 43 -2.07 -1.67 -1.12
C ASP A 43 -0.63 -1.63 -0.60
N GLU A 44 -0.18 -0.46 -0.11
CA GLU A 44 1.14 -0.23 0.45
C GLU A 44 1.13 0.38 1.85
N ALA A 45 2.22 0.16 2.59
CA ALA A 45 2.48 0.75 3.89
C ALA A 45 3.85 1.42 3.96
N GLY A 46 3.91 2.55 4.65
CA GLY A 46 5.17 3.22 4.95
C GLY A 46 5.59 4.34 4.00
N ARG A 47 4.71 4.86 3.12
CA ARG A 47 5.06 5.96 2.20
C ARG A 47 5.57 7.21 2.89
N GLY A 48 4.88 7.67 3.92
CA GLY A 48 5.19 8.92 4.63
C GLY A 48 6.29 8.82 5.69
N CYS A 49 6.96 7.67 5.83
CA CYS A 49 7.96 7.45 6.85
C CYS A 49 9.33 8.02 6.45
N LEU A 50 10.07 8.55 7.44
CA LEU A 50 11.45 9.03 7.25
C LEU A 50 12.47 7.88 7.23
N ALA A 51 12.10 6.72 7.79
CA ALA A 51 12.96 5.55 7.87
C ALA A 51 12.21 4.26 7.54
N GLY A 52 12.97 3.26 7.12
CA GLY A 52 12.51 1.94 6.78
C GLY A 52 11.98 1.81 5.35
N SER A 53 11.90 0.57 4.91
CA SER A 53 11.42 0.17 3.58
C SER A 53 9.93 0.52 3.39
N VAL A 54 9.49 0.65 2.15
CA VAL A 54 8.08 0.60 1.78
C VAL A 54 7.71 -0.87 1.51
N TYR A 55 6.57 -1.27 2.03
CA TYR A 55 5.99 -2.60 1.88
C TYR A 55 4.70 -2.49 1.09
N ALA A 56 4.47 -3.40 0.17
CA ALA A 56 3.18 -3.56 -0.49
C ALA A 56 2.76 -5.01 -0.44
N ALA A 57 1.47 -5.26 -0.49
CA ALA A 57 0.94 -6.61 -0.62
C ALA A 57 0.01 -6.72 -1.81
N ALA A 58 -0.10 -7.92 -2.35
CA ALA A 58 -1.09 -8.34 -3.32
C ALA A 58 -1.85 -9.54 -2.77
N VAL A 59 -3.18 -9.52 -2.82
CA VAL A 59 -4.04 -10.56 -2.26
C VAL A 59 -5.13 -10.94 -3.26
N ILE A 60 -5.28 -12.24 -3.53
CA ILE A 60 -6.39 -12.83 -4.27
C ILE A 60 -7.26 -13.58 -3.26
N LEU A 61 -8.51 -13.16 -3.11
CA LEU A 61 -9.49 -13.84 -2.25
C LEU A 61 -10.40 -14.76 -3.08
N PRO A 62 -11.03 -15.77 -2.45
CA PRO A 62 -12.08 -16.54 -3.11
C PRO A 62 -13.22 -15.63 -3.59
N PRO A 63 -13.91 -15.95 -4.72
CA PRO A 63 -14.93 -15.08 -5.32
C PRO A 63 -16.11 -14.74 -4.40
N ASP A 64 -16.45 -15.67 -3.52
CA ASP A 64 -17.56 -15.56 -2.54
C ASP A 64 -17.07 -15.23 -1.11
N TYR A 65 -15.82 -14.80 -0.97
CA TYR A 65 -15.25 -14.48 0.33
C TYR A 65 -16.00 -13.38 1.03
N GLN A 66 -16.34 -13.62 2.28
CA GLN A 66 -16.98 -12.67 3.16
C GLN A 66 -16.28 -12.65 4.51
N ASN A 67 -15.99 -11.47 5.02
CA ASN A 67 -15.41 -11.30 6.34
C ASN A 67 -15.75 -9.90 6.89
N ASP A 68 -16.75 -9.84 7.76
CA ASP A 68 -17.22 -8.58 8.37
C ASP A 68 -16.18 -7.91 9.28
N LEU A 69 -15.12 -8.63 9.63
CA LEU A 69 -14.01 -8.11 10.44
C LEU A 69 -12.96 -7.39 9.62
N LEU A 70 -12.94 -7.64 8.30
CA LEU A 70 -12.13 -6.86 7.37
C LEU A 70 -12.78 -5.49 7.17
N ASN A 71 -12.07 -4.46 7.55
CA ASN A 71 -12.46 -3.07 7.39
C ASN A 71 -11.19 -2.24 7.15
N ASP A 72 -11.33 -0.94 6.92
CA ASP A 72 -10.20 0.00 6.83
C ASP A 72 -9.17 -0.29 7.93
N SER A 73 -7.98 -0.73 7.52
CA SER A 73 -6.89 -1.16 8.41
C SER A 73 -6.48 -0.10 9.43
N LYS A 74 -6.75 1.18 9.11
CA LYS A 74 -6.44 2.34 9.97
C LYS A 74 -7.40 2.45 11.16
N GLN A 75 -8.60 1.86 11.08
CA GLN A 75 -9.60 1.83 12.16
C GLN A 75 -9.40 0.64 13.09
N LEU A 76 -8.60 -0.35 12.70
CA LEU A 76 -8.34 -1.56 13.47
C LEU A 76 -7.22 -1.35 14.50
N SER A 77 -7.39 -1.93 15.70
CA SER A 77 -6.29 -2.03 16.66
C SER A 77 -5.13 -2.87 16.12
N GLU A 78 -3.92 -2.68 16.64
CA GLU A 78 -2.76 -3.49 16.25
C GLU A 78 -3.04 -4.98 16.45
N LYS A 79 -3.53 -5.39 17.65
CA LYS A 79 -3.91 -6.78 17.94
C LYS A 79 -4.85 -7.34 16.89
N ARG A 80 -5.87 -6.58 16.49
CA ARG A 80 -6.86 -7.03 15.51
C ARG A 80 -6.27 -7.20 14.12
N ARG A 81 -5.33 -6.32 13.72
CA ARG A 81 -4.61 -6.50 12.44
C ARG A 81 -3.79 -7.78 12.38
N TYR A 82 -3.12 -8.17 13.49
CA TYR A 82 -2.37 -9.42 13.54
C TYR A 82 -3.28 -10.66 13.52
N GLU A 83 -4.41 -10.63 14.23
CA GLU A 83 -5.41 -11.71 14.13
C GLU A 83 -5.94 -11.88 12.69
N LEU A 84 -6.26 -10.76 12.03
CA LEU A 84 -6.73 -10.77 10.64
C LEU A 84 -5.64 -11.19 9.65
N ARG A 85 -4.39 -10.88 9.91
CA ARG A 85 -3.25 -11.37 9.09
C ARG A 85 -3.25 -12.89 8.99
N GLU A 86 -3.37 -13.58 10.12
CA GLU A 86 -3.44 -15.06 10.14
C GLU A 86 -4.63 -15.60 9.33
N ILE A 87 -5.78 -14.95 9.48
CA ILE A 87 -6.99 -15.31 8.74
C ILE A 87 -6.79 -15.11 7.24
N ILE A 88 -6.27 -13.94 6.82
CA ILE A 88 -6.02 -13.62 5.41
C ILE A 88 -5.04 -14.62 4.79
N GLN A 89 -3.95 -14.93 5.48
CA GLN A 89 -2.93 -15.87 5.02
C GLN A 89 -3.46 -17.29 4.83
N ARG A 90 -4.39 -17.70 5.68
CA ARG A 90 -5.04 -19.02 5.61
C ARG A 90 -6.08 -19.08 4.49
N ASP A 91 -6.89 -18.02 4.33
CA ASP A 91 -8.11 -18.03 3.52
C ASP A 91 -7.88 -17.53 2.08
N ALA A 92 -6.83 -16.75 1.83
CA ALA A 92 -6.53 -16.23 0.50
C ALA A 92 -6.15 -17.36 -0.49
N VAL A 93 -6.61 -17.24 -1.72
CA VAL A 93 -6.20 -18.12 -2.84
C VAL A 93 -4.70 -17.95 -3.11
N ALA A 94 -4.22 -16.71 -3.06
CA ALA A 94 -2.81 -16.36 -3.13
C ALA A 94 -2.59 -15.00 -2.46
N TRP A 95 -1.42 -14.83 -1.87
CA TRP A 95 -0.97 -13.55 -1.34
C TRP A 95 0.57 -13.45 -1.40
N ALA A 96 1.08 -12.25 -1.48
CA ALA A 96 2.50 -11.99 -1.42
C ALA A 96 2.79 -10.57 -0.93
N VAL A 97 4.02 -10.35 -0.46
CA VAL A 97 4.49 -9.05 0.01
C VAL A 97 5.74 -8.65 -0.75
N GLY A 98 5.73 -7.46 -1.34
CA GLY A 98 6.87 -6.86 -2.01
C GLY A 98 7.47 -5.74 -1.17
N VAL A 99 8.78 -5.61 -1.21
CA VAL A 99 9.55 -4.65 -0.41
C VAL A 99 10.47 -3.84 -1.31
N VAL A 100 10.58 -2.54 -1.02
CA VAL A 100 11.58 -1.64 -1.65
C VAL A 100 12.33 -0.90 -0.55
N THR A 101 13.65 -0.98 -0.60
CA THR A 101 14.55 -0.48 0.45
C THR A 101 14.68 1.05 0.45
N PRO A 102 15.18 1.66 1.54
CA PRO A 102 15.46 3.11 1.59
C PRO A 102 16.36 3.60 0.44
N ASP A 103 17.43 2.87 0.11
CA ASP A 103 18.34 3.22 -0.98
C ASP A 103 17.64 3.21 -2.36
N GLU A 104 16.73 2.28 -2.58
CA GLU A 104 15.93 2.24 -3.80
C GLU A 104 14.92 3.39 -3.82
N ILE A 105 14.27 3.69 -2.68
CA ILE A 105 13.36 4.83 -2.55
C ILE A 105 14.07 6.13 -2.91
N ASP A 106 15.28 6.34 -2.40
CA ASP A 106 16.08 7.53 -2.66
C ASP A 106 16.46 7.67 -4.14
N ARG A 107 16.65 6.54 -4.85
CA ARG A 107 16.98 6.53 -6.28
C ARG A 107 15.80 6.79 -7.20
N ILE A 108 14.62 6.23 -6.89
CA ILE A 108 13.46 6.23 -7.82
C ILE A 108 12.28 7.07 -7.33
N ASN A 109 12.36 7.70 -6.18
CA ASN A 109 11.34 8.37 -5.38
C ASN A 109 10.26 7.43 -4.83
N ILE A 110 9.50 7.93 -3.83
CA ILE A 110 8.53 7.12 -3.10
C ILE A 110 7.33 6.67 -3.93
N LEU A 111 6.89 7.46 -4.91
CA LEU A 111 5.79 7.06 -5.78
C LEU A 111 6.16 5.84 -6.61
N ASN A 112 7.30 5.90 -7.29
CA ASN A 112 7.78 4.78 -8.09
C ASN A 112 8.16 3.57 -7.22
N ALA A 113 8.69 3.81 -6.02
CA ALA A 113 9.01 2.76 -5.05
C ALA A 113 7.76 2.01 -4.56
N SER A 114 6.65 2.72 -4.28
CA SER A 114 5.38 2.09 -3.91
C SER A 114 4.85 1.19 -5.04
N ILE A 115 4.88 1.68 -6.28
CA ILE A 115 4.45 0.90 -7.44
C ILE A 115 5.37 -0.31 -7.66
N LEU A 116 6.69 -0.14 -7.54
CA LEU A 116 7.64 -1.24 -7.63
C LEU A 116 7.41 -2.30 -6.54
N ALA A 117 7.08 -1.89 -5.31
CA ALA A 117 6.76 -2.81 -4.24
C ALA A 117 5.49 -3.63 -4.57
N MET A 118 4.46 -2.99 -5.14
CA MET A 118 3.26 -3.69 -5.62
C MET A 118 3.58 -4.67 -6.75
N HIS A 119 4.40 -4.26 -7.73
CA HIS A 119 4.84 -5.16 -8.81
C HIS A 119 5.60 -6.37 -8.25
N ARG A 120 6.52 -6.17 -7.28
CA ARG A 120 7.24 -7.25 -6.61
C ARG A 120 6.31 -8.19 -5.84
N ALA A 121 5.23 -7.68 -5.26
CA ALA A 121 4.20 -8.52 -4.65
C ALA A 121 3.45 -9.34 -5.71
N LEU A 122 3.01 -8.70 -6.78
CA LEU A 122 2.33 -9.38 -7.90
C LEU A 122 3.19 -10.46 -8.56
N ASP A 123 4.50 -10.20 -8.74
CA ASP A 123 5.46 -11.16 -9.33
C ASP A 123 5.65 -12.42 -8.47
N GLN A 124 5.38 -12.35 -7.17
CA GLN A 124 5.52 -13.45 -6.21
C GLN A 124 4.21 -14.24 -6.00
N LEU A 125 3.10 -13.82 -6.57
CA LEU A 125 1.84 -14.56 -6.44
C LEU A 125 1.94 -15.93 -7.11
N THR A 126 1.49 -16.97 -6.40
CA THR A 126 1.43 -18.34 -6.92
C THR A 126 0.32 -18.55 -7.96
N VAL A 127 -0.67 -17.65 -7.98
CA VAL A 127 -1.74 -17.59 -8.98
C VAL A 127 -1.66 -16.25 -9.68
N ARG A 128 -1.61 -16.26 -11.03
CA ARG A 128 -1.56 -15.02 -11.81
C ARG A 128 -2.95 -14.39 -11.89
N PRO A 129 -3.10 -13.11 -11.47
CA PRO A 129 -4.38 -12.41 -11.61
C PRO A 129 -4.67 -12.05 -13.07
N GLU A 130 -5.96 -12.05 -13.43
CA GLU A 130 -6.49 -11.55 -14.69
C GLU A 130 -6.82 -10.05 -14.63
N ALA A 131 -7.02 -9.54 -13.39
CA ALA A 131 -7.29 -8.15 -13.13
C ALA A 131 -6.67 -7.73 -11.78
N ILE A 132 -6.36 -6.44 -11.65
CA ILE A 132 -5.75 -5.86 -10.44
C ILE A 132 -6.55 -4.63 -10.03
N ILE A 133 -6.89 -4.53 -8.75
CA ILE A 133 -7.40 -3.31 -8.13
C ILE A 133 -6.39 -2.78 -7.11
N VAL A 134 -6.14 -1.48 -7.13
CA VAL A 134 -5.05 -0.86 -6.38
C VAL A 134 -5.60 0.28 -5.53
N ASP A 135 -5.22 0.36 -4.25
CA ASP A 135 -5.54 1.53 -3.44
C ASP A 135 -4.85 2.79 -4.01
N GLY A 136 -5.58 3.91 -3.98
CA GLY A 136 -5.06 5.20 -4.43
C GLY A 136 -5.45 5.59 -5.85
N ASN A 137 -4.63 6.44 -6.47
CA ASN A 137 -4.89 7.03 -7.79
C ASN A 137 -3.70 6.95 -8.75
N ARG A 138 -2.67 6.21 -8.41
CA ARG A 138 -1.44 6.07 -9.20
C ARG A 138 -0.98 4.62 -9.22
N PHE A 139 -0.85 4.08 -10.41
CA PHE A 139 -0.26 2.78 -10.68
C PHE A 139 0.39 2.80 -12.07
N LYS A 140 1.22 1.83 -12.38
CA LYS A 140 1.80 1.61 -13.71
C LYS A 140 1.40 0.22 -14.19
N PRO A 141 1.20 0.00 -15.50
CA PRO A 141 0.88 -1.33 -16.04
C PRO A 141 1.83 -2.41 -15.51
N TRP A 142 1.25 -3.55 -15.14
CA TRP A 142 1.97 -4.79 -14.82
C TRP A 142 1.72 -5.79 -15.96
N GLY A 143 2.64 -5.80 -16.95
CA GLY A 143 2.42 -6.50 -18.21
C GLY A 143 1.17 -5.99 -18.93
N GLU A 144 0.36 -6.91 -19.43
CA GLU A 144 -0.90 -6.63 -20.13
C GLU A 144 -2.13 -6.85 -19.23
N THR A 145 -1.92 -7.08 -17.92
CA THR A 145 -3.01 -7.34 -16.98
C THR A 145 -3.84 -6.07 -16.77
N LEU A 146 -5.16 -6.23 -16.84
CA LEU A 146 -6.11 -5.14 -16.55
C LEU A 146 -5.91 -4.60 -15.15
N TYR A 147 -6.00 -3.27 -14.96
CA TYR A 147 -5.96 -2.69 -13.62
C TYR A 147 -6.88 -1.48 -13.49
N THR A 148 -7.31 -1.24 -12.26
CA THR A 148 -8.05 -0.03 -11.87
C THR A 148 -7.51 0.48 -10.53
N THR A 149 -7.30 1.79 -10.44
CA THR A 149 -6.96 2.46 -9.18
C THR A 149 -8.22 2.95 -8.48
N ILE A 150 -8.31 2.73 -7.17
CA ILE A 150 -9.52 3.02 -6.40
C ILE A 150 -9.14 3.83 -5.16
N VAL A 151 -9.51 5.10 -5.14
CA VAL A 151 -9.24 5.98 -3.99
C VAL A 151 -10.01 5.48 -2.77
N LYS A 152 -9.28 5.26 -1.65
CA LYS A 152 -9.77 4.64 -0.42
C LYS A 152 -10.36 3.25 -0.69
N GLY A 153 -9.64 2.46 -1.49
CA GLY A 153 -10.05 1.12 -1.87
C GLY A 153 -10.06 0.15 -0.69
N ASP A 154 -9.18 0.37 0.29
CA ASP A 154 -9.10 -0.36 1.56
C ASP A 154 -10.39 -0.30 2.40
N GLY A 155 -11.19 0.74 2.22
CA GLY A 155 -12.53 0.88 2.79
C GLY A 155 -13.67 0.47 1.85
N LYS A 156 -13.39 -0.14 0.68
CA LYS A 156 -14.40 -0.47 -0.33
C LYS A 156 -14.35 -1.92 -0.79
N TYR A 157 -13.17 -2.52 -0.88
CA TYR A 157 -12.94 -3.87 -1.43
C TYR A 157 -12.15 -4.75 -0.48
N LEU A 158 -12.63 -5.98 -0.28
CA LEU A 158 -12.05 -6.96 0.65
C LEU A 158 -10.60 -7.29 0.30
N SER A 159 -10.26 -7.47 -0.97
CA SER A 159 -8.91 -7.81 -1.40
C SER A 159 -7.90 -6.67 -1.15
N ILE A 160 -8.32 -5.40 -1.34
CA ILE A 160 -7.47 -4.23 -1.00
C ILE A 160 -7.33 -4.10 0.52
N ALA A 161 -8.42 -4.27 1.29
CA ALA A 161 -8.36 -4.23 2.76
C ALA A 161 -7.42 -5.32 3.31
N ALA A 162 -7.49 -6.53 2.75
CA ALA A 162 -6.59 -7.62 3.10
C ALA A 162 -5.12 -7.28 2.76
N ALA A 163 -4.86 -6.71 1.58
CA ALA A 163 -3.53 -6.25 1.20
C ALA A 163 -3.00 -5.17 2.14
N SER A 164 -3.84 -4.21 2.53
CA SER A 164 -3.51 -3.16 3.50
C SER A 164 -3.03 -3.74 4.84
N ILE A 165 -3.77 -4.73 5.38
CA ILE A 165 -3.42 -5.41 6.63
C ILE A 165 -2.09 -6.16 6.50
N LEU A 166 -1.87 -6.90 5.41
CA LEU A 166 -0.59 -7.59 5.19
C LEU A 166 0.57 -6.60 5.06
N ALA A 167 0.47 -5.60 4.19
CA ALA A 167 1.52 -4.61 4.01
C ALA A 167 1.87 -3.91 5.34
N LYS A 168 0.85 -3.53 6.12
CA LYS A 168 1.03 -2.84 7.40
C LYS A 168 1.68 -3.73 8.46
N THR A 169 1.20 -4.96 8.64
CA THR A 169 1.71 -5.86 9.70
C THR A 169 3.12 -6.35 9.40
N TYR A 170 3.43 -6.69 8.15
CA TYR A 170 4.80 -7.07 7.76
C TYR A 170 5.79 -5.91 7.92
N ARG A 171 5.35 -4.70 7.60
CA ARG A 171 6.18 -3.52 7.82
C ARG A 171 6.37 -3.21 9.30
N ASP A 172 5.35 -3.37 10.11
CA ASP A 172 5.45 -3.15 11.56
C ASP A 172 6.43 -4.13 12.21
N ASP A 173 6.41 -5.42 11.82
CA ASP A 173 7.40 -6.41 12.27
C ASP A 173 8.83 -5.99 11.91
N TYR A 174 9.06 -5.57 10.67
CA TYR A 174 10.36 -5.07 10.23
C TYR A 174 10.81 -3.85 11.05
N MET A 175 9.92 -2.90 11.31
CA MET A 175 10.26 -1.71 12.11
C MET A 175 10.48 -2.04 13.59
N ASN A 176 9.82 -3.07 14.12
CA ASN A 176 10.07 -3.56 15.48
C ASN A 176 11.48 -4.15 15.59
N GLN A 177 11.91 -4.97 14.62
CA GLN A 177 13.28 -5.50 14.57
C GLN A 177 14.34 -4.39 14.50
N LEU A 178 14.12 -3.37 13.66
CA LEU A 178 15.02 -2.22 13.57
C LEU A 178 15.03 -1.39 14.87
N ALA A 179 13.94 -1.34 15.61
CA ALA A 179 13.85 -0.63 16.87
C ALA A 179 14.70 -1.28 17.97
N GLU A 180 14.93 -2.59 17.91
CA GLU A 180 15.85 -3.29 18.83
C GLU A 180 17.30 -2.89 18.57
N GLU A 181 17.68 -2.74 17.30
CA GLU A 181 19.03 -2.34 16.88
C GLU A 181 19.25 -0.82 17.07
N TYR A 182 18.22 0.01 16.90
CA TYR A 182 18.28 1.47 16.95
C TYR A 182 17.25 2.07 17.92
N PRO A 183 17.30 1.75 19.23
CA PRO A 183 16.27 2.16 20.20
C PRO A 183 16.12 3.67 20.36
N GLN A 184 17.19 4.45 20.07
CA GLN A 184 17.21 5.90 20.21
C GLN A 184 16.25 6.65 19.29
N TYR A 185 15.78 6.03 18.17
CA TYR A 185 14.87 6.66 17.20
C TYR A 185 13.38 6.42 17.52
N ASP A 186 13.07 5.67 18.58
CA ASP A 186 11.69 5.36 19.00
C ASP A 186 10.85 4.65 17.91
N TRP A 187 11.50 3.86 17.03
CA TRP A 187 10.82 3.18 15.93
C TRP A 187 9.81 2.13 16.38
N LEU A 188 9.95 1.60 17.59
CA LEU A 188 8.95 0.73 18.20
C LEU A 188 7.58 1.42 18.30
N SER A 189 7.56 2.71 18.62
CA SER A 189 6.34 3.51 18.76
C SER A 189 5.98 4.18 17.43
N ASN A 190 6.89 4.95 16.84
CA ASN A 190 6.60 5.80 15.70
C ASN A 190 6.68 5.08 14.34
N LYS A 191 7.16 3.82 14.28
CA LYS A 191 7.29 3.01 13.04
C LYS A 191 7.98 3.75 11.89
N GLY A 192 8.90 4.67 12.20
CA GLY A 192 9.63 5.49 11.23
C GLY A 192 8.90 6.74 10.75
N TYR A 193 7.70 7.04 11.25
CA TYR A 193 6.96 8.25 10.89
C TYR A 193 7.65 9.53 11.42
N PRO A 194 7.40 10.70 10.80
CA PRO A 194 8.06 11.97 11.10
C PRO A 194 7.57 12.65 12.39
N THR A 195 7.55 11.92 13.51
CA THR A 195 7.21 12.49 14.80
C THR A 195 8.30 13.45 15.27
N LYS A 196 7.94 14.37 16.19
CA LYS A 196 8.93 15.27 16.82
C LYS A 196 10.08 14.48 17.42
N LYS A 197 9.78 13.42 18.18
CA LYS A 197 10.78 12.56 18.83
C LYS A 197 11.73 11.91 17.82
N HIS A 198 11.23 11.42 16.68
CA HIS A 198 12.06 10.85 15.62
C HIS A 198 12.99 11.90 15.00
N ARG A 199 12.48 13.11 14.70
CA ARG A 199 13.30 14.21 14.15
C ARG A 199 14.33 14.71 15.13
N ASP A 200 14.00 14.81 16.43
CA ASP A 200 14.94 15.18 17.47
C ASP A 200 16.05 14.12 17.62
N ALA A 201 15.71 12.84 17.55
CA ALA A 201 16.69 11.76 17.54
C ALA A 201 17.63 11.82 16.30
N ILE A 202 17.11 12.16 15.12
CA ILE A 202 17.94 12.37 13.92
C ILE A 202 18.92 13.54 14.13
N ARG A 203 18.48 14.64 14.77
CA ARG A 203 19.38 15.78 15.07
C ARG A 203 20.48 15.39 16.07
N GLN A 204 20.14 14.56 17.05
CA GLN A 204 21.06 14.18 18.12
C GLN A 204 22.04 13.07 17.72
N TYR A 205 21.54 12.04 17.02
CA TYR A 205 22.31 10.80 16.74
C TYR A 205 22.70 10.64 15.26
N GLY A 206 22.24 11.55 14.39
CA GLY A 206 22.47 11.47 12.96
C GLY A 206 21.50 10.52 12.24
N VAL A 207 21.84 10.16 11.01
CA VAL A 207 21.06 9.25 10.17
C VAL A 207 21.68 7.85 10.18
N THR A 208 20.85 6.83 10.07
CA THR A 208 21.26 5.44 9.84
C THR A 208 21.14 5.08 8.35
N PRO A 209 21.60 3.89 7.92
CA PRO A 209 21.36 3.38 6.57
C PRO A 209 19.86 3.17 6.24
N TYR A 210 19.01 3.14 7.26
CA TYR A 210 17.56 2.94 7.11
C TYR A 210 16.79 4.25 6.92
N HIS A 211 17.41 5.43 7.09
CA HIS A 211 16.77 6.70 6.80
C HIS A 211 16.76 7.01 5.31
N ARG A 212 15.64 7.56 4.83
CA ARG A 212 15.44 7.99 3.45
C ARG A 212 16.02 9.38 3.25
N ARG A 213 17.21 9.46 2.71
CA ARG A 213 17.99 10.70 2.60
C ARG A 213 17.38 11.73 1.64
N SER A 214 16.55 11.29 0.71
CA SER A 214 15.79 12.17 -0.21
C SER A 214 14.60 12.85 0.46
N PHE A 215 14.24 12.46 1.69
CA PHE A 215 13.12 13.04 2.43
C PHE A 215 13.58 14.22 3.29
N ASN A 216 12.65 15.16 3.60
CA ASN A 216 12.91 16.22 4.57
C ASN A 216 12.99 15.66 6.00
N LEU A 217 14.18 15.21 6.40
CA LEU A 217 14.42 14.54 7.67
C LEU A 217 14.27 15.48 8.86
N PHE A 218 14.60 16.75 8.72
CA PHE A 218 14.65 17.71 9.81
C PHE A 218 13.32 18.48 9.99
N GLY A 219 12.49 18.53 8.94
CA GLY A 219 11.19 19.21 8.99
C GLY A 219 11.34 20.73 9.07
N ASP A 220 12.49 21.27 8.78
CA ASP A 220 12.71 22.69 8.71
C ASP A 220 11.87 23.24 7.55
N THR A 221 11.07 24.24 7.84
CA THR A 221 10.26 24.94 6.86
C THR A 221 11.21 25.41 5.75
N GLN A 222 10.85 25.17 4.49
CA GLN A 222 11.49 25.86 3.37
C GLN A 222 11.70 27.32 3.78
N LEU A 223 12.97 27.74 3.83
CA LEU A 223 13.28 29.17 3.89
C LEU A 223 12.51 29.79 2.73
N SER A 224 11.49 30.61 3.04
CA SER A 224 10.92 31.51 2.07
C SER A 224 12.08 32.36 1.56
N LEU A 225 12.51 32.10 0.34
CA LEU A 225 13.35 33.03 -0.39
C LEU A 225 12.44 34.21 -0.71
N ASP A 226 12.40 35.17 0.20
CA ASP A 226 11.90 36.52 -0.10
C ASP A 226 12.90 37.11 -1.07
N PHE A 227 12.49 37.21 -2.36
CA PHE A 227 13.09 38.00 -3.40
C PHE A 227 12.31 39.33 -3.53
#